data_32f33982023f51cf06b837d6efb39419
#
_entry.id   32f33982023f51cf06b837d6efb39419
#
_cell.length_a   1.000
_cell.length_b   1.000
_cell.length_c   1.000
_cell.angle_alpha   90.00
_cell.angle_beta   90.00
_cell.angle_gamma   90.00
#
_symmetry.space_group_name_H-M   'P 1'
#
loop_
_entity.id
_entity.type
_entity.pdbx_description
1 polymer ?
#
loop_
_entity_poly.entity_id
_entity_poly.type
_entity_poly.pdbx_seq_one_letter_code
_entity_poly.pdbx_strand_id
1 'polypeptide(L)'
;MVKIPNATHDAVEWIRDCIHQYTLSGENSLPLESGHEPAWEAPLVGFSRGDDPLYQRFKEDIGPFFWTPSEIFAATFPDAKAAADELTVISWILPQTEQTRLDNSKEKTLPAERWAFSRKYGEDFNVKLRDQVVKVLRE
;
A
#
# COMPACT_ATOMS: atom_id res chain seq x y z
N MET A 1 23.03 1.60 -8.32
CA MET A 1 22.80 2.76 -7.42
C MET A 1 21.76 3.63 -8.10
N VAL A 2 20.49 3.46 -7.73
CA VAL A 2 19.40 4.31 -8.23
C VAL A 2 19.57 5.65 -7.57
N LYS A 3 19.85 6.72 -8.32
CA LYS A 3 19.90 8.07 -7.79
C LYS A 3 18.48 8.47 -7.38
N ILE A 4 18.21 8.54 -6.09
CA ILE A 4 17.02 9.23 -5.60
C ILE A 4 17.13 10.68 -6.06
N PRO A 5 16.16 11.21 -6.82
CA PRO A 5 16.20 12.59 -7.25
C PRO A 5 16.26 13.54 -6.06
N ASN A 6 17.11 14.56 -6.13
CA ASN A 6 17.36 15.51 -5.03
C ASN A 6 16.23 16.51 -4.77
N ALA A 7 15.09 16.39 -5.44
CA ALA A 7 13.93 17.25 -5.24
C ALA A 7 12.77 16.42 -4.67
N THR A 8 12.16 16.90 -3.61
CA THR A 8 11.05 16.23 -2.92
C THR A 8 9.88 15.85 -3.87
N HIS A 9 9.62 16.65 -4.88
CA HIS A 9 8.59 16.37 -5.89
C HIS A 9 8.99 15.17 -6.78
N ASP A 10 10.22 15.14 -7.26
CA ASP A 10 10.70 14.05 -8.12
C ASP A 10 10.74 12.70 -7.40
N ALA A 11 11.07 12.69 -6.10
CA ALA A 11 11.06 11.49 -5.28
C ALA A 11 9.64 10.94 -5.07
N VAL A 12 8.66 11.81 -4.86
CA VAL A 12 7.24 11.46 -4.71
C VAL A 12 6.71 10.81 -5.99
N GLU A 13 6.94 11.44 -7.15
CA GLU A 13 6.51 10.89 -8.44
C GLU A 13 7.22 9.57 -8.74
N TRP A 14 8.52 9.48 -8.48
CA TRP A 14 9.27 8.25 -8.68
C TRP A 14 8.74 7.08 -7.83
N ILE A 15 8.43 7.31 -6.53
CA ILE A 15 7.83 6.28 -5.68
C ILE A 15 6.44 5.89 -6.20
N ARG A 16 5.64 6.87 -6.58
CA ARG A 16 4.31 6.64 -7.17
C ARG A 16 4.41 5.75 -8.41
N ASP A 17 5.33 6.07 -9.31
CA ASP A 17 5.57 5.31 -10.53
C ASP A 17 6.05 3.88 -10.23
N CYS A 18 6.93 3.69 -9.24
CA CYS A 18 7.35 2.36 -8.81
C CYS A 18 6.16 1.51 -8.35
N ILE A 19 5.27 2.07 -7.53
CA ILE A 19 4.06 1.39 -7.04
C ILE A 19 3.12 1.05 -8.22
N HIS A 20 2.87 2.01 -9.11
CA HIS A 20 2.05 1.80 -10.29
C HIS A 20 2.62 0.71 -11.20
N GLN A 21 3.89 0.78 -11.56
CA GLN A 21 4.53 -0.20 -12.44
C GLN A 21 4.53 -1.61 -11.85
N TYR A 22 4.75 -1.75 -10.55
CA TYR A 22 4.67 -3.05 -9.91
C TYR A 22 3.23 -3.59 -9.91
N THR A 23 2.23 -2.73 -9.74
CA THR A 23 0.80 -3.12 -9.81
C THR A 23 0.38 -3.54 -11.22
N LEU A 24 1.04 -3.06 -12.26
CA LEU A 24 0.81 -3.50 -13.65
C LEU A 24 1.53 -4.82 -13.98
N SER A 25 2.37 -5.35 -13.09
CA SER A 25 3.10 -6.58 -13.32
C SER A 25 2.21 -7.83 -13.21
N GLY A 26 2.71 -8.96 -13.71
CA GLY A 26 2.05 -10.26 -13.60
C GLY A 26 1.87 -10.77 -12.16
N GLU A 27 2.52 -10.14 -11.18
CA GLU A 27 2.34 -10.46 -9.77
C GLU A 27 0.95 -10.08 -9.23
N ASN A 28 0.32 -9.05 -9.83
CA ASN A 28 -1.05 -8.64 -9.54
C ASN A 28 -2.03 -9.54 -10.30
N SER A 29 -2.21 -10.77 -9.84
CA SER A 29 -2.96 -11.78 -10.58
C SER A 29 -3.85 -12.63 -9.69
N LEU A 30 -5.03 -12.97 -10.21
CA LEU A 30 -5.93 -13.98 -9.65
C LEU A 30 -5.74 -15.31 -10.39
N PRO A 31 -5.76 -16.46 -9.69
CA PRO A 31 -5.64 -17.78 -10.30
C PRO A 31 -7.00 -18.26 -10.82
N LEU A 32 -7.54 -17.58 -11.83
CA LEU A 32 -8.81 -17.94 -12.47
C LEU A 32 -8.58 -18.80 -13.72
N GLU A 33 -9.57 -19.64 -14.03
CA GLU A 33 -9.52 -20.49 -15.24
C GLU A 33 -9.48 -19.69 -16.55
N SER A 34 -10.03 -18.46 -16.53
CA SER A 34 -10.02 -17.52 -17.66
C SER A 34 -8.63 -17.01 -18.03
N GLY A 35 -7.61 -17.27 -17.20
CA GLY A 35 -6.24 -16.85 -17.43
C GLY A 35 -5.77 -15.76 -16.46
N HIS A 36 -4.83 -14.94 -16.92
CA HIS A 36 -4.27 -13.86 -16.10
C HIS A 36 -5.24 -12.69 -15.98
N GLU A 37 -5.78 -12.49 -14.80
CA GLU A 37 -6.63 -11.34 -14.48
C GLU A 37 -6.09 -10.61 -13.25
N PRO A 38 -6.08 -9.27 -13.22
CA PRO A 38 -5.56 -8.53 -12.09
C PRO A 38 -6.47 -8.68 -10.85
N ALA A 39 -5.86 -8.77 -9.68
CA ALA A 39 -6.57 -8.72 -8.40
C ALA A 39 -7.05 -7.29 -8.08
N TRP A 40 -6.27 -6.28 -8.46
CA TRP A 40 -6.49 -4.87 -8.17
C TRP A 40 -6.38 -4.00 -9.41
N GLU A 41 -7.15 -2.92 -9.42
CA GLU A 41 -6.99 -1.83 -10.39
C GLU A 41 -5.77 -0.96 -10.04
N ALA A 42 -5.56 0.10 -10.82
CA ALA A 42 -4.48 1.06 -10.59
C ALA A 42 -4.53 1.62 -9.16
N PRO A 43 -3.41 1.64 -8.43
CA PRO A 43 -3.38 2.07 -7.03
C PRO A 43 -3.59 3.58 -6.90
N LEU A 44 -4.22 3.99 -5.80
CA LEU A 44 -4.21 5.37 -5.34
C LEU A 44 -3.08 5.52 -4.33
N VAL A 45 -2.11 6.38 -4.60
CA VAL A 45 -0.93 6.58 -3.75
C VAL A 45 -0.95 7.97 -3.14
N GLY A 46 -0.83 8.03 -1.81
CA GLY A 46 -0.79 9.26 -1.04
C GLY A 46 0.46 9.36 -0.16
N PHE A 47 0.81 10.59 0.18
CA PHE A 47 1.93 10.91 1.05
C PHE A 47 1.47 11.88 2.13
N SER A 48 1.94 11.69 3.35
CA SER A 48 1.70 12.61 4.45
C SER A 48 2.95 12.78 5.30
N ARG A 49 3.02 13.87 6.03
CA ARG A 49 4.10 14.11 6.99
C ARG A 49 3.88 13.25 8.23
N GLY A 50 4.96 12.79 8.85
CA GLY A 50 4.88 12.00 10.07
C GLY A 50 4.42 12.78 11.30
N ASP A 51 4.49 14.13 11.26
CA ASP A 51 4.01 15.04 12.29
C ASP A 51 2.56 15.53 12.06
N ASP A 52 1.82 14.96 11.09
CA ASP A 52 0.43 15.31 10.88
C ASP A 52 -0.39 15.05 12.17
N PRO A 53 -1.08 16.08 12.71
CA PRO A 53 -1.83 15.96 13.97
C PRO A 53 -2.94 14.91 13.92
N LEU A 54 -3.39 14.49 12.74
CA LEU A 54 -4.37 13.41 12.59
C LEU A 54 -3.86 12.08 13.16
N TYR A 55 -2.56 11.79 13.12
CA TYR A 55 -2.03 10.55 13.70
C TYR A 55 -2.22 10.48 15.20
N GLN A 56 -2.00 11.59 15.90
CA GLN A 56 -2.24 11.67 17.33
C GLN A 56 -3.76 11.56 17.65
N ARG A 57 -4.57 12.24 16.84
CA ARG A 57 -6.02 12.18 16.99
C ARG A 57 -6.56 10.75 16.75
N PHE A 58 -6.06 10.03 15.75
CA PHE A 58 -6.42 8.63 15.52
C PHE A 58 -6.08 7.75 16.74
N LYS A 59 -4.94 7.99 17.38
CA LYS A 59 -4.56 7.29 18.60
C LYS A 59 -5.50 7.58 19.76
N GLU A 60 -5.96 8.82 19.91
CA GLU A 60 -6.93 9.22 20.93
C GLU A 60 -8.33 8.64 20.68
N ASP A 61 -8.80 8.70 19.44
CA ASP A 61 -10.14 8.25 19.04
C ASP A 61 -10.25 6.71 18.92
N ILE A 62 -9.20 6.02 18.46
CA ILE A 62 -9.20 4.57 18.19
C ILE A 62 -8.67 3.80 19.39
N GLY A 63 -7.60 4.28 20.01
CA GLY A 63 -6.99 3.66 21.18
C GLY A 63 -5.44 3.67 21.17
N PRO A 64 -4.80 3.41 22.32
CA PRO A 64 -3.35 3.52 22.49
C PRO A 64 -2.54 2.53 21.63
N PHE A 65 -3.19 1.48 21.11
CA PHE A 65 -2.58 0.52 20.20
C PHE A 65 -2.41 1.05 18.76
N PHE A 66 -3.05 2.19 18.44
CA PHE A 66 -2.82 2.87 17.17
C PHE A 66 -1.53 3.68 17.24
N TRP A 67 -0.47 3.15 16.68
CA TRP A 67 0.85 3.75 16.75
C TRP A 67 1.00 4.91 15.78
N THR A 68 1.60 5.98 16.25
CA THR A 68 1.97 7.12 15.40
C THR A 68 3.19 6.76 14.53
N PRO A 69 3.45 7.49 13.43
CA PRO A 69 4.63 7.26 12.59
C PRO A 69 5.95 7.26 13.37
N SER A 70 6.09 8.17 14.33
CA SER A 70 7.29 8.26 15.18
C SER A 70 7.46 7.03 16.10
N GLU A 71 6.38 6.52 16.65
CA GLU A 71 6.41 5.30 17.49
C GLU A 71 6.78 4.07 16.65
N ILE A 72 6.21 3.93 15.45
CA ILE A 72 6.55 2.83 14.53
C ILE A 72 8.01 2.92 14.11
N PHE A 73 8.48 4.13 13.76
CA PHE A 73 9.88 4.36 13.38
C PHE A 73 10.84 3.99 14.50
N ALA A 74 10.60 4.48 15.72
CA ALA A 74 11.44 4.19 16.87
C ALA A 74 11.47 2.70 17.24
N ALA A 75 10.33 1.99 17.10
CA ALA A 75 10.27 0.55 17.34
C ALA A 75 10.99 -0.27 16.25
N THR A 76 10.98 0.21 15.01
CA THR A 76 11.60 -0.49 13.86
C THR A 76 13.09 -0.22 13.76
N PHE A 77 13.53 0.99 14.11
CA PHE A 77 14.90 1.47 13.99
C PHE A 77 15.41 2.07 15.31
N PRO A 78 15.63 1.25 16.36
CA PRO A 78 15.94 1.72 17.72
C PRO A 78 17.24 2.53 17.79
N ASP A 79 18.19 2.29 16.89
CA ASP A 79 19.47 2.98 16.82
C ASP A 79 19.43 4.26 15.96
N ALA A 80 18.34 4.49 15.24
CA ALA A 80 18.15 5.68 14.41
C ALA A 80 17.32 6.73 15.14
N LYS A 81 17.63 8.01 14.90
CA LYS A 81 16.84 9.13 15.40
C LYS A 81 16.30 9.92 14.22
N ALA A 82 14.99 10.16 14.22
CA ALA A 82 14.34 11.08 13.32
C ALA A 82 13.24 11.82 14.07
N ALA A 83 13.12 13.12 13.84
CA ALA A 83 12.00 13.90 14.31
C ALA A 83 10.74 13.56 13.48
N ALA A 84 9.56 13.78 14.03
CA ALA A 84 8.31 13.44 13.37
C ALA A 84 8.15 14.15 12.00
N ASP A 85 8.62 15.39 11.91
CA ASP A 85 8.58 16.22 10.69
C ASP A 85 9.61 15.78 9.62
N GLU A 86 10.58 14.94 10.00
CA GLU A 86 11.54 14.32 9.07
C GLU A 86 11.00 13.01 8.47
N LEU A 87 9.87 12.50 8.97
CA LEU A 87 9.25 11.27 8.50
C LEU A 87 8.20 11.55 7.41
N THR A 88 8.19 10.71 6.41
CA THR A 88 7.13 10.67 5.40
C THR A 88 6.41 9.33 5.46
N VAL A 89 5.09 9.37 5.54
CA VAL A 89 4.24 8.19 5.44
C VAL A 89 3.79 8.02 4.00
N ILE A 90 4.04 6.84 3.44
CA ILE A 90 3.58 6.44 2.12
C ILE A 90 2.39 5.51 2.30
N SER A 91 1.26 5.87 1.72
CA SER A 91 0.02 5.10 1.80
C SER A 91 -0.48 4.78 0.41
N TRP A 92 -1.07 3.60 0.24
CA TRP A 92 -1.75 3.26 -1.00
C TRP A 92 -3.05 2.52 -0.73
N ILE A 93 -3.98 2.68 -1.67
CA ILE A 93 -5.23 1.94 -1.74
C ILE A 93 -5.20 1.12 -3.02
N LEU A 94 -5.51 -0.15 -2.92
CA LEU A 94 -5.67 -1.06 -4.04
C LEU A 94 -7.17 -1.26 -4.29
N PRO A 95 -7.76 -0.60 -5.31
CA PRO A 95 -9.17 -0.73 -5.59
C PRO A 95 -9.49 -2.13 -6.15
N GLN A 96 -10.61 -2.69 -5.72
CA GLN A 96 -11.17 -3.88 -6.35
C GLN A 96 -11.47 -3.60 -7.84
N THR A 97 -11.21 -4.57 -8.70
CA THR A 97 -11.57 -4.42 -10.12
C THR A 97 -13.08 -4.29 -10.30
N GLU A 98 -13.51 -3.61 -11.35
CA GLU A 98 -14.93 -3.46 -11.66
C GLU A 98 -15.61 -4.82 -11.78
N GLN A 99 -14.96 -5.78 -12.44
CA GLN A 99 -15.50 -7.13 -12.59
C GLN A 99 -15.69 -7.84 -11.25
N THR A 100 -14.73 -7.69 -10.31
CA THR A 100 -14.86 -8.26 -8.97
C THR A 100 -16.05 -7.66 -8.21
N ARG A 101 -16.26 -6.34 -8.32
CA ARG A 101 -17.40 -5.65 -7.70
C ARG A 101 -18.72 -6.09 -8.32
N LEU A 102 -18.80 -6.19 -9.64
CA LEU A 102 -20.00 -6.61 -10.36
C LEU A 102 -20.37 -8.06 -10.05
N ASP A 103 -19.40 -8.96 -10.03
CA ASP A 103 -19.68 -10.37 -9.72
C ASP A 103 -20.17 -10.51 -8.27
N ASN A 104 -19.52 -9.82 -7.32
CA ASN A 104 -19.93 -9.89 -5.92
C ASN A 104 -21.30 -9.24 -5.67
N SER A 105 -21.67 -8.22 -6.45
CA SER A 105 -22.97 -7.54 -6.30
C SER A 105 -24.17 -8.42 -6.70
N LYS A 106 -23.95 -9.47 -7.49
CA LYS A 106 -24.97 -10.44 -7.92
C LYS A 106 -25.22 -11.52 -6.86
N GLU A 107 -24.27 -11.73 -5.98
CA GLU A 107 -24.34 -12.76 -4.95
C GLU A 107 -25.21 -12.30 -3.76
N LYS A 108 -25.99 -13.23 -3.21
CA LYS A 108 -26.90 -12.93 -2.09
C LYS A 108 -26.55 -13.66 -0.80
N THR A 109 -25.87 -14.78 -0.90
CA THR A 109 -25.65 -15.66 0.27
C THR A 109 -24.18 -15.85 0.56
N LEU A 110 -23.36 -16.04 -0.45
CA LEU A 110 -21.92 -16.23 -0.35
C LEU A 110 -21.20 -15.17 -1.21
N PRO A 111 -19.97 -14.81 -0.89
CA PRO A 111 -19.20 -13.94 -1.76
C PRO A 111 -18.91 -14.61 -3.11
N ALA A 112 -18.79 -13.82 -4.17
CA ALA A 112 -18.35 -14.33 -5.46
C ALA A 112 -16.93 -14.93 -5.34
N GLU A 113 -16.67 -15.98 -6.14
CA GLU A 113 -15.36 -16.65 -6.17
C GLU A 113 -14.22 -15.64 -6.43
N ARG A 114 -14.40 -14.76 -7.42
CA ARG A 114 -13.45 -13.69 -7.74
C ARG A 114 -13.16 -12.79 -6.56
N TRP A 115 -14.19 -12.42 -5.79
CA TRP A 115 -14.02 -11.61 -4.58
C TRP A 115 -13.24 -12.37 -3.50
N ALA A 116 -13.57 -13.67 -3.30
CA ALA A 116 -12.85 -14.50 -2.34
C ALA A 116 -11.37 -14.66 -2.72
N PHE A 117 -11.07 -14.85 -4.01
CA PHE A 117 -9.69 -14.91 -4.51
C PHE A 117 -8.97 -13.57 -4.36
N SER A 118 -9.64 -12.44 -4.62
CA SER A 118 -9.01 -11.13 -4.43
C SER A 118 -8.66 -10.87 -2.95
N ARG A 119 -9.44 -11.37 -2.00
CA ARG A 119 -9.13 -11.27 -0.57
C ARG A 119 -7.88 -12.07 -0.18
N LYS A 120 -7.62 -13.20 -0.82
CA LYS A 120 -6.43 -14.02 -0.54
C LYS A 120 -5.24 -13.56 -1.39
N TYR A 121 -5.33 -13.73 -2.69
CA TYR A 121 -4.20 -13.47 -3.60
C TYR A 121 -3.90 -11.99 -3.78
N GLY A 122 -4.92 -11.14 -3.65
CA GLY A 122 -4.74 -9.70 -3.61
C GLY A 122 -4.00 -9.25 -2.36
N GLU A 123 -4.22 -9.87 -1.21
CA GLU A 123 -3.44 -9.58 0.00
C GLU A 123 -2.00 -10.10 -0.11
N ASP A 124 -1.81 -11.29 -0.68
CA ASP A 124 -0.46 -11.81 -0.97
C ASP A 124 0.30 -10.83 -1.91
N PHE A 125 -0.39 -10.27 -2.91
CA PHE A 125 0.19 -9.22 -3.75
C PHE A 125 0.53 -7.95 -2.95
N ASN A 126 -0.36 -7.49 -2.06
CA ASN A 126 -0.12 -6.30 -1.23
C ASN A 126 1.13 -6.45 -0.35
N VAL A 127 1.38 -7.65 0.18
CA VAL A 127 2.62 -7.96 0.91
C VAL A 127 3.83 -7.81 0.00
N LYS A 128 3.79 -8.41 -1.19
CA LYS A 128 4.89 -8.31 -2.18
C LYS A 128 5.14 -6.86 -2.63
N LEU A 129 4.08 -6.09 -2.84
CA LEU A 129 4.17 -4.67 -3.19
C LEU A 129 4.90 -3.88 -2.09
N ARG A 130 4.54 -4.09 -0.83
CA ARG A 130 5.23 -3.47 0.31
C ARG A 130 6.72 -3.83 0.33
N ASP A 131 7.04 -5.11 0.17
CA ASP A 131 8.42 -5.58 0.17
C ASP A 131 9.21 -4.99 -1.01
N GLN A 132 8.57 -4.86 -2.17
CA GLN A 132 9.18 -4.20 -3.34
C GLN A 132 9.45 -2.71 -3.08
N VAL A 133 8.50 -1.98 -2.48
CA VAL A 133 8.69 -0.57 -2.12
C VAL A 133 9.86 -0.42 -1.14
N VAL A 134 9.90 -1.26 -0.10
CA VAL A 134 11.01 -1.25 0.88
C VAL A 134 12.36 -1.53 0.20
N LYS A 135 12.40 -2.49 -0.72
CA LYS A 135 13.61 -2.83 -1.48
C LYS A 135 14.10 -1.64 -2.29
N VAL A 136 13.22 -1.04 -3.08
CA VAL A 136 13.53 0.10 -3.96
C VAL A 136 14.00 1.33 -3.17
N LEU A 137 13.43 1.57 -1.97
CA LEU A 137 13.85 2.67 -1.11
C LEU A 137 15.22 2.47 -0.43
N ARG A 138 15.72 1.24 -0.38
CA ARG A 138 17.03 0.90 0.20
C ARG A 138 18.18 0.87 -0.80
N GLU A 139 17.89 0.83 -2.09
CA GLU A 139 18.87 0.84 -3.19
C GLU A 139 19.34 2.27 -3.50
#